data_5665c1c85943056d3441dbcc6af39260
#
_entry.id   5665c1c85943056d3441dbcc6af39260
#
_cell.length_a   1.000
_cell.length_b   1.000
_cell.length_c   1.000
_cell.angle_alpha   90.00
_cell.angle_beta   90.00
_cell.angle_gamma   90.00
#
_symmetry.space_group_name_H-M   'P 1'
#
loop_
_entity.id
_entity.type
_entity.pdbx_description
1 polymer ?
#
loop_
_entity_poly.entity_id
_entity_poly.type
_entity_poly.pdbx_seq_one_letter_code
_entity_poly.pdbx_strand_id
1 'polypeptide(L)'
;MPSIRDLTVAIRQRPGIEAVVVLGRDGLLIDAQSNIPVNPEDLAARIPGLVASADEIGHTTQRGEMRLALVEHEHGYAVVSSVGDDAVLCVLTDPTADLGLLLFDVRRHRQAIAAIL
;
A
#
# COMPACT_ATOMS: atom_id res chain seq x y z
N MET A 1 -21.51 4.62 -5.11
CA MET A 1 -20.22 4.93 -4.47
C MET A 1 -19.37 3.65 -4.42
N PRO A 2 -18.13 3.66 -4.88
CA PRO A 2 -17.28 2.50 -4.72
C PRO A 2 -16.96 2.25 -3.25
N SER A 3 -16.95 0.99 -2.86
CA SER A 3 -16.51 0.58 -1.54
C SER A 3 -15.00 0.35 -1.52
N ILE A 4 -14.44 0.17 -0.32
CA ILE A 4 -13.02 -0.20 -0.20
C ILE A 4 -12.75 -1.53 -0.90
N ARG A 5 -13.70 -2.48 -0.82
CA ARG A 5 -13.59 -3.77 -1.49
C ARG A 5 -13.55 -3.61 -3.02
N ASP A 6 -14.39 -2.75 -3.58
CA ASP A 6 -14.38 -2.50 -5.02
C ASP A 6 -13.02 -1.99 -5.48
N LEU A 7 -12.40 -1.13 -4.68
CA LEU A 7 -11.11 -0.54 -4.99
C LEU A 7 -9.99 -1.59 -4.92
N THR A 8 -9.93 -2.38 -3.85
CA THR A 8 -8.90 -3.40 -3.70
C THR A 8 -9.01 -4.47 -4.78
N VAL A 9 -10.22 -4.87 -5.14
CA VAL A 9 -10.46 -5.81 -6.24
C VAL A 9 -9.96 -5.22 -7.56
N ALA A 10 -10.28 -3.96 -7.86
CA ALA A 10 -9.87 -3.32 -9.11
C ALA A 10 -8.35 -3.22 -9.22
N ILE A 11 -7.66 -2.86 -8.16
CA ILE A 11 -6.20 -2.78 -8.16
C ILE A 11 -5.59 -4.17 -8.36
N ARG A 12 -6.10 -5.18 -7.64
CA ARG A 12 -5.55 -6.54 -7.71
C ARG A 12 -5.67 -7.15 -9.11
N GLN A 13 -6.68 -6.74 -9.88
CA GLN A 13 -6.90 -7.27 -11.23
C GLN A 13 -5.92 -6.73 -12.27
N ARG A 14 -5.13 -5.71 -11.95
CA ARG A 14 -4.13 -5.17 -12.87
C ARG A 14 -3.00 -6.16 -13.09
N PRO A 15 -2.41 -6.19 -14.29
CA PRO A 15 -1.30 -7.11 -14.59
C PRO A 15 -0.12 -6.92 -13.63
N GLY A 16 0.39 -8.04 -13.12
CA GLY A 16 1.54 -8.04 -12.23
C GLY A 16 1.24 -7.76 -10.77
N ILE A 17 0.00 -7.44 -10.42
CA ILE A 17 -0.38 -7.20 -9.01
C ILE A 17 -0.76 -8.54 -8.37
N GLU A 18 -0.09 -8.88 -7.27
CA GLU A 18 -0.28 -10.16 -6.58
C GLU A 18 -1.12 -10.03 -5.33
N ALA A 19 -1.03 -8.91 -4.63
CA ALA A 19 -1.81 -8.68 -3.42
C ALA A 19 -2.04 -7.19 -3.20
N VAL A 20 -3.19 -6.87 -2.62
CA VAL A 20 -3.53 -5.51 -2.19
C VAL A 20 -4.05 -5.61 -0.76
N VAL A 21 -3.45 -4.87 0.15
CA VAL A 21 -3.82 -4.87 1.56
C VAL A 21 -4.04 -3.43 2.01
N VAL A 22 -5.17 -3.19 2.65
CA VAL A 22 -5.47 -1.90 3.29
C VAL A 22 -5.48 -2.14 4.79
N LEU A 23 -4.75 -1.33 5.51
CA LEU A 23 -4.58 -1.47 6.95
C LEU A 23 -4.63 -0.10 7.63
N GLY A 24 -4.93 -0.11 8.92
CA GLY A 24 -4.76 1.08 9.77
C GLY A 24 -3.27 1.30 10.08
N ARG A 25 -2.92 2.50 10.45
CA ARG A 25 -1.54 2.81 10.91
C ARG A 25 -1.15 2.00 12.15
N ASP A 26 -2.14 1.50 12.88
CA ASP A 26 -1.95 0.62 14.03
C ASP A 26 -1.66 -0.84 13.65
N GLY A 27 -1.70 -1.17 12.37
CA GLY A 27 -1.45 -2.53 11.87
C GLY A 27 -2.68 -3.42 11.77
N LEU A 28 -3.88 -2.88 12.05
CA LEU A 28 -5.10 -3.65 11.91
C LEU A 28 -5.56 -3.72 10.46
N LEU A 29 -5.82 -4.93 10.00
CA LEU A 29 -6.30 -5.18 8.64
C LEU A 29 -7.69 -4.58 8.42
N ILE A 30 -7.86 -3.84 7.32
CA ILE A 30 -9.15 -3.29 6.92
C ILE A 30 -9.74 -4.13 5.77
N ASP A 31 -8.95 -4.38 4.73
CA ASP A 31 -9.36 -5.21 3.60
C ASP A 31 -8.15 -5.78 2.88
N ALA A 32 -8.34 -6.89 2.17
CA ALA A 32 -7.26 -7.51 1.41
C ALA A 32 -7.82 -8.29 0.22
N GLN A 33 -7.05 -8.29 -0.88
CA GLN A 33 -7.25 -9.14 -2.04
C GLN A 33 -5.90 -9.72 -2.42
N SER A 34 -5.84 -11.04 -2.66
CA SER A 34 -4.58 -11.70 -3.01
C SER A 34 -4.83 -12.89 -3.93
N ASN A 35 -3.93 -13.12 -4.89
CA ASN A 35 -3.88 -14.34 -5.67
C ASN A 35 -2.67 -15.20 -5.33
N ILE A 36 -1.96 -14.85 -4.25
CA ILE A 36 -0.82 -15.61 -3.73
C ILE A 36 -1.11 -16.04 -2.29
N PRO A 37 -0.43 -17.09 -1.78
CA PRO A 37 -0.65 -17.57 -0.42
C PRO A 37 0.06 -16.67 0.60
N VAL A 38 -0.49 -15.49 0.84
CA VAL A 38 0.00 -14.56 1.86
C VAL A 38 -1.05 -14.42 2.95
N ASN A 39 -0.60 -14.39 4.21
CA ASN A 39 -1.48 -14.08 5.33
C ASN A 39 -1.60 -12.56 5.44
N PRO A 40 -2.77 -11.97 5.11
CA PRO A 40 -2.90 -10.52 5.07
C PRO A 40 -2.78 -9.87 6.44
N GLU A 41 -3.20 -10.54 7.49
CA GLU A 41 -3.07 -10.01 8.86
C GLU A 41 -1.61 -9.96 9.31
N ASP A 42 -0.82 -10.97 8.97
CA ASP A 42 0.60 -10.98 9.27
C ASP A 42 1.33 -9.88 8.49
N LEU A 43 1.00 -9.72 7.21
CA LEU A 43 1.57 -8.65 6.40
C LEU A 43 1.19 -7.27 6.98
N ALA A 44 -0.08 -7.07 7.32
CA ALA A 44 -0.55 -5.81 7.89
C ALA A 44 0.18 -5.46 9.18
N ALA A 45 0.50 -6.45 10.01
CA ALA A 45 1.20 -6.24 11.27
C ALA A 45 2.66 -5.77 11.07
N ARG A 46 3.27 -6.05 9.92
CA ARG A 46 4.66 -5.71 9.66
C ARG A 46 4.84 -4.32 9.03
N ILE A 47 3.81 -3.79 8.38
CA ILE A 47 3.90 -2.52 7.66
C ILE A 47 4.13 -1.30 8.58
N PRO A 48 3.51 -1.19 9.77
CA PRO A 48 3.74 -0.02 10.62
C PRO A 48 5.20 0.24 10.97
N GLY A 49 6.03 -0.80 11.12
CA GLY A 49 7.46 -0.63 11.36
C GLY A 49 8.18 0.08 10.23
N LEU A 50 7.85 -0.27 8.98
CA LEU A 50 8.38 0.40 7.81
C LEU A 50 7.96 1.86 7.76
N VAL A 51 6.68 2.13 7.99
CA VAL A 51 6.14 3.49 7.98
C VAL A 51 6.81 4.35 9.05
N ALA A 52 6.96 3.82 10.26
CA ALA A 52 7.60 4.54 11.35
C ALA A 52 9.05 4.90 11.04
N SER A 53 9.81 3.95 10.47
CA SER A 53 11.20 4.22 10.08
C SER A 53 11.29 5.26 8.98
N ALA A 54 10.40 5.21 7.99
CA ALA A 54 10.35 6.20 6.92
C ALA A 54 9.95 7.58 7.45
N ASP A 55 9.02 7.65 8.39
CA ASP A 55 8.64 8.91 9.05
C ASP A 55 9.83 9.52 9.79
N GLU A 56 10.62 8.72 10.49
CA GLU A 56 11.81 9.20 11.19
C GLU A 56 12.83 9.79 10.20
N ILE A 57 13.04 9.14 9.07
CA ILE A 57 13.91 9.69 8.02
C ILE A 57 13.38 11.03 7.55
N GLY A 58 12.08 11.12 7.32
CA GLY A 58 11.45 12.36 6.88
C GLY A 58 11.56 13.49 7.89
N HIS A 59 11.33 13.21 9.15
CA HIS A 59 11.43 14.21 10.22
C HIS A 59 12.88 14.65 10.44
N THR A 60 13.82 13.71 10.46
CA THR A 60 15.25 13.99 10.64
C THR A 60 15.80 14.89 9.51
N THR A 61 15.27 14.74 8.31
CA THR A 61 15.72 15.47 7.12
C THR A 61 14.81 16.65 6.77
N GLN A 62 13.84 16.95 7.62
CA GLN A 62 12.86 18.04 7.43
C GLN A 62 12.02 17.88 6.16
N ARG A 63 11.69 16.62 5.83
CA ARG A 63 10.85 16.29 4.67
C ARG A 63 9.43 15.88 5.04
N GLY A 64 9.14 15.78 6.35
CA GLY A 64 7.80 15.41 6.83
C GLY A 64 7.57 13.92 6.85
N GLU A 65 6.31 13.53 6.96
CA GLU A 65 5.91 12.14 7.07
C GLU A 65 6.01 11.40 5.73
N MET A 66 6.16 10.08 5.80
CA MET A 66 6.17 9.22 4.62
C MET A 66 4.84 9.30 3.86
N ARG A 67 4.92 9.49 2.57
CA ARG A 67 3.76 9.38 1.69
C ARG A 67 3.74 8.09 0.89
N LEU A 68 4.91 7.64 0.47
CA LEU A 68 5.05 6.44 -0.33
C LEU A 68 6.43 5.83 -0.14
N ALA A 69 6.48 4.52 -0.01
CA ALA A 69 7.71 3.75 -0.02
C ALA A 69 7.63 2.69 -1.11
N LEU A 70 8.73 2.53 -1.84
CA LEU A 70 8.90 1.46 -2.81
C LEU A 70 10.04 0.57 -2.34
N VAL A 71 9.75 -0.71 -2.16
CA VAL A 71 10.75 -1.69 -1.74
C VAL A 71 10.91 -2.72 -2.85
N GLU A 72 12.10 -2.76 -3.44
CA GLU A 72 12.42 -3.78 -4.42
C GLU A 72 12.92 -5.02 -3.71
N HIS A 73 12.30 -6.17 -4.01
CA HIS A 73 12.72 -7.47 -3.55
C HIS A 73 13.27 -8.29 -4.72
N GLU A 74 13.90 -9.39 -4.42
CA GLU A 74 14.46 -10.28 -5.43
C GLU A 74 13.38 -10.77 -6.43
N HIS A 75 12.14 -10.96 -5.96
CA HIS A 75 11.07 -11.53 -6.78
C HIS A 75 9.85 -10.62 -6.92
N GLY A 76 10.02 -9.31 -6.79
CA GLY A 76 8.92 -8.37 -6.96
C GLY A 76 9.08 -7.13 -6.11
N TYR A 77 8.01 -6.35 -6.02
CA TYR A 77 8.03 -5.07 -5.33
C TYR A 77 6.93 -4.99 -4.29
N ALA A 78 7.19 -4.23 -3.24
CA ALA A 78 6.15 -3.78 -2.31
C ALA A 78 6.03 -2.27 -2.40
N VAL A 79 4.82 -1.79 -2.67
CA VAL A 79 4.50 -0.36 -2.69
C VAL A 79 3.65 -0.07 -1.47
N VAL A 80 4.10 0.84 -0.63
CA VAL A 80 3.40 1.20 0.61
C VAL A 80 3.07 2.69 0.54
N SER A 81 1.79 3.02 0.56
CA SER A 81 1.32 4.40 0.45
C SER A 81 0.47 4.78 1.64
N SER A 82 0.80 5.92 2.26
CA SER A 82 -0.10 6.52 3.23
C SER A 82 -1.37 6.98 2.55
N VAL A 83 -2.52 6.73 3.17
CA VAL A 83 -3.83 7.08 2.64
C VAL A 83 -4.59 7.80 3.74
N GLY A 84 -4.69 9.11 3.63
CA GLY A 84 -5.23 9.92 4.71
C GLY A 84 -4.32 9.86 5.94
N ASP A 85 -4.87 10.20 7.11
CA ASP A 85 -4.09 10.27 8.35
C ASP A 85 -3.95 8.94 9.06
N ASP A 86 -4.88 8.00 8.83
CA ASP A 86 -5.03 6.80 9.66
C ASP A 86 -4.85 5.49 8.93
N ALA A 87 -4.67 5.50 7.61
CA ALA A 87 -4.64 4.26 6.84
C ALA A 87 -3.43 4.17 5.91
N VAL A 88 -3.13 2.94 5.51
CA VAL A 88 -2.01 2.60 4.63
C VAL A 88 -2.47 1.57 3.61
N LEU A 89 -2.06 1.76 2.37
CA LEU A 89 -2.27 0.82 1.28
C LEU A 89 -0.94 0.12 0.98
N CYS A 90 -0.95 -1.21 0.94
CA CYS A 90 0.21 -2.00 0.54
C CYS A 90 -0.13 -2.82 -0.70
N VAL A 91 0.68 -2.70 -1.74
CA VAL A 91 0.52 -3.46 -2.98
C VAL A 91 1.76 -4.29 -3.22
N LEU A 92 1.59 -5.61 -3.34
CA LEU A 92 2.67 -6.52 -3.71
C LEU A 92 2.58 -6.84 -5.19
N THR A 93 3.70 -6.79 -5.88
CA THR A 93 3.77 -7.05 -7.32
C THR A 93 4.78 -8.11 -7.65
N ASP A 94 4.63 -8.73 -8.83
CA ASP A 94 5.70 -9.51 -9.42
C ASP A 94 6.73 -8.57 -10.09
N PRO A 95 7.87 -9.11 -10.61
CA PRO A 95 8.90 -8.26 -11.22
C PRO A 95 8.47 -7.59 -12.54
N THR A 96 7.38 -8.04 -13.17
CA THR A 96 6.95 -7.55 -14.49
C THR A 96 5.97 -6.40 -14.42
N ALA A 97 5.49 -6.03 -13.23
CA ALA A 97 4.48 -4.98 -13.08
C ALA A 97 5.00 -3.63 -13.60
N ASP A 98 4.09 -2.86 -14.19
CA ASP A 98 4.38 -1.48 -14.59
C ASP A 98 4.33 -0.58 -13.35
N LEU A 99 5.49 -0.37 -12.73
CA LEU A 99 5.59 0.43 -11.51
C LEU A 99 5.24 1.90 -11.76
N GLY A 100 5.64 2.45 -12.90
CA GLY A 100 5.32 3.85 -13.23
C GLY A 100 3.83 4.09 -13.25
N LEU A 101 3.08 3.20 -13.90
CA LEU A 101 1.63 3.28 -13.95
C LEU A 101 1.01 3.07 -12.56
N LEU A 102 1.49 2.10 -11.81
CA LEU A 102 1.00 1.82 -10.45
C LEU A 102 1.21 3.02 -9.54
N LEU A 103 2.40 3.60 -9.52
CA LEU A 103 2.71 4.77 -8.70
C LEU A 103 1.85 5.97 -9.10
N PHE A 104 1.67 6.18 -10.39
CA PHE A 104 0.80 7.24 -10.89
C PHE A 104 -0.63 7.05 -10.39
N ASP A 105 -1.17 5.85 -10.50
CA ASP A 105 -2.54 5.56 -10.07
C ASP A 105 -2.72 5.70 -8.56
N VAL A 106 -1.77 5.21 -7.77
CA VAL A 106 -1.82 5.33 -6.32
C VAL A 106 -1.84 6.79 -5.90
N ARG A 107 -0.97 7.61 -6.49
CA ARG A 107 -0.89 9.05 -6.18
C ARG A 107 -2.16 9.77 -6.60
N ARG A 108 -2.68 9.46 -7.79
CA ARG A 108 -3.87 10.11 -8.33
C ARG A 108 -5.11 9.82 -7.50
N HIS A 109 -5.26 8.61 -6.98
CA HIS A 109 -6.45 8.17 -6.27
C HIS A 109 -6.34 8.25 -4.75
N ARG A 110 -5.22 8.76 -4.22
CA ARG A 110 -4.96 8.78 -2.78
C ARG A 110 -6.07 9.45 -1.99
N GLN A 111 -6.54 10.61 -2.43
CA GLN A 111 -7.61 11.34 -1.73
C GLN A 111 -8.95 10.61 -1.83
N ALA A 112 -9.25 10.05 -2.98
CA ALA A 112 -10.48 9.29 -3.18
C ALA A 112 -10.51 8.04 -2.29
N ILE A 113 -9.36 7.37 -2.15
CA ILE A 113 -9.22 6.21 -1.25
C ILE A 113 -9.44 6.65 0.21
N ALA A 114 -8.82 7.74 0.62
CA ALA A 114 -8.96 8.26 1.98
C ALA A 114 -10.41 8.59 2.33
N ALA A 115 -11.18 9.10 1.37
CA ALA A 115 -12.58 9.46 1.59
C ALA A 115 -13.49 8.24 1.80
N ILE A 116 -13.09 7.05 1.33
CA ILE A 116 -13.86 5.81 1.49
C ILE A 116 -13.62 5.18 2.87
N LEU A 117 -12.46 5.42 3.44
CA LEU A 117 -12.08 4.92 4.74
C LEU A 117 -12.70 5.77 5.87
#